data_9b1080dad871c5a78bfe944cc85154cb
#
_entry.id   9b1080dad871c5a78bfe944cc85154cb
#
_cell.length_a   1.000
_cell.length_b   1.000
_cell.length_c   1.000
_cell.angle_alpha   90.00
_cell.angle_beta   90.00
_cell.angle_gamma   90.00
#
_symmetry.space_group_name_H-M   'P 1'
#
loop_
_entity.id
_entity.type
_entity.pdbx_description
1 polymer ?
#
loop_
_entity_poly.entity_id
_entity_poly.type
_entity_poly.pdbx_seq_one_letter_code
_entity_poly.pdbx_strand_id
1 'polypeptide(L)' 'MTTIEGIVESFDVRRGDGFLRGDDGERYYFHCVMIADGSRSIPVGVRAVGHRSVGRLGRDEVVDIRVQSTD' A
#
# COMPACT_ATOMS: atom_id res chain seq x y z
N MET A 1 1.20 -9.29 -13.89
CA MET A 1 1.28 -8.32 -12.80
C MET A 1 0.60 -8.90 -11.57
N THR A 2 1.26 -8.82 -10.43
CA THR A 2 0.78 -9.46 -9.21
C THR A 2 -0.07 -8.52 -8.38
N THR A 3 -1.29 -8.92 -8.10
CA THR A 3 -2.19 -8.17 -7.23
C THR A 3 -1.88 -8.52 -5.79
N ILE A 4 -1.77 -7.49 -4.95
CA ILE A 4 -1.56 -7.64 -3.50
C ILE A 4 -2.80 -7.10 -2.79
N GLU A 5 -3.37 -7.92 -1.92
CA GLU A 5 -4.46 -7.50 -1.04
C GLU A 5 -3.99 -7.58 0.39
N GLY A 6 -4.38 -6.63 1.19
CA GLY A 6 -3.95 -6.65 2.59
C GLY A 6 -4.54 -5.53 3.40
N ILE A 7 -3.89 -5.27 4.53
CA ILE A 7 -4.30 -4.26 5.50
C ILE A 7 -3.20 -3.21 5.58
N VAL A 8 -3.56 -1.93 5.60
CA VAL A 8 -2.60 -0.86 5.83
C VAL A 8 -2.10 -0.98 7.27
N GLU A 9 -0.84 -1.35 7.43
CA GLU A 9 -0.24 -1.59 8.72
C GLU A 9 0.24 -0.32 9.38
N SER A 10 0.80 0.59 8.57
CA SER A 10 1.32 1.86 9.08
C SER A 10 1.30 2.90 7.96
N PHE A 11 1.21 4.16 8.35
CA PHE A 11 1.33 5.27 7.42
C PHE A 11 1.79 6.51 8.18
N ASP A 12 2.85 7.13 7.71
CA ASP A 12 3.40 8.36 8.30
C ASP A 12 3.02 9.52 7.39
N VAL A 13 2.14 10.39 7.87
CA VAL A 13 1.62 11.51 7.08
C VAL A 13 2.74 12.51 6.72
N ARG A 14 3.69 12.70 7.60
CA ARG A 14 4.78 13.64 7.37
C ARG A 14 5.75 13.17 6.30
N ARG A 15 6.11 11.88 6.35
CA ARG A 15 7.00 11.29 5.36
C ARG A 15 6.25 10.97 4.08
N GLY A 16 4.96 10.72 4.19
CA GLY A 16 4.14 10.35 3.05
C GLY A 16 4.40 8.92 2.60
N ASP A 17 4.64 8.00 3.51
CA ASP A 17 4.87 6.60 3.17
C ASP A 17 4.38 5.68 4.28
N GLY A 18 4.29 4.39 3.95
CA GLY A 18 3.86 3.40 4.92
C GLY A 18 4.08 1.99 4.42
N PHE A 19 3.43 1.05 5.10
CA PHE A 19 3.52 -0.37 4.77
C PHE A 19 2.12 -0.98 4.69
N LEU A 20 1.95 -1.81 3.68
CA LEU A 20 0.79 -2.67 3.54
C LEU A 20 1.21 -4.08 3.96
N ARG A 21 0.46 -4.69 4.88
CA ARG A 21 0.68 -6.09 5.21
C ARG A 21 -0.21 -6.92 4.30
N GLY A 22 0.40 -7.66 3.40
CA GLY A 22 -0.33 -8.51 2.48
C GLY A 22 -0.97 -9.69 3.17
N ASP A 23 -1.99 -10.26 2.56
CA ASP A 23 -2.63 -11.47 3.05
C ASP A 23 -1.67 -12.66 3.04
N ASP A 24 -0.58 -12.54 2.28
CA ASP A 24 0.50 -13.53 2.24
C ASP A 24 1.44 -13.43 3.45
N GLY A 25 1.23 -12.45 4.33
CA GLY A 25 2.08 -12.23 5.50
C GLY A 25 3.28 -11.33 5.24
N GLU A 26 3.50 -10.94 4.00
CA GLU A 26 4.63 -10.08 3.65
C GLU A 26 4.27 -8.61 3.81
N ARG A 27 5.27 -7.77 4.05
CA ARG A 27 5.09 -6.32 4.17
C ARG A 27 5.58 -5.66 2.90
N TYR A 28 4.78 -4.73 2.40
CA TYR A 28 5.08 -4.03 1.15
C TYR A 28 5.13 -2.53 1.42
N TYR A 29 6.23 -1.91 1.05
CA TYR A 29 6.40 -0.47 1.18
C TYR A 29 5.55 0.24 0.12
N PHE A 30 4.99 1.40 0.48
CA PHE A 30 4.37 2.26 -0.52
C PHE A 30 4.59 3.73 -0.18
N HIS A 31 4.72 4.55 -1.22
CA HIS A 31 4.76 6.00 -1.11
C HIS A 31 3.37 6.56 -1.35
N CYS A 32 3.05 7.71 -0.74
CA CYS A 32 1.71 8.29 -0.83
C CYS A 32 1.27 8.59 -2.27
N VAL A 33 2.20 8.82 -3.17
CA VAL A 33 1.86 9.06 -4.59
C VAL A 33 1.28 7.81 -5.25
N MET A 34 1.45 6.65 -4.65
CA MET A 34 0.91 5.40 -5.17
C MET A 34 -0.54 5.14 -4.75
N ILE A 35 -1.11 6.02 -3.93
CA ILE A 35 -2.53 5.93 -3.56
C ILE A 35 -3.34 6.47 -4.72
N ALA A 36 -4.14 5.59 -5.32
CA ALA A 36 -4.73 5.84 -6.64
C ALA A 36 -5.71 7.01 -6.68
N ASP A 37 -6.37 7.33 -5.57
CA ASP A 37 -7.35 8.41 -5.54
C ASP A 37 -6.74 9.82 -5.40
N GLY A 38 -5.42 9.89 -5.30
CA GLY A 38 -4.72 11.16 -5.20
C GLY A 38 -4.80 11.84 -3.84
N SER A 39 -5.39 11.19 -2.85
CA SER A 39 -5.57 11.79 -1.52
C SER A 39 -4.27 11.95 -0.74
N ARG A 40 -3.24 11.19 -1.10
CA ARG A 40 -1.93 11.16 -0.45
C ARG A 40 -1.99 10.80 1.02
N SER A 41 -3.06 10.15 1.43
CA SER A 41 -3.27 9.70 2.79
C SER A 41 -4.14 8.46 2.76
N ILE A 42 -3.92 7.56 3.72
CA ILE A 42 -4.71 6.34 3.81
C ILE A 42 -4.81 5.94 5.28
N PRO A 43 -6.00 5.60 5.78
CA PRO A 43 -6.14 5.21 7.18
C PRO A 43 -5.46 3.87 7.47
N VAL A 44 -4.83 3.78 8.63
CA VAL A 44 -4.29 2.52 9.13
C VAL A 44 -5.46 1.60 9.49
N GLY A 45 -5.33 0.33 9.14
CA GLY A 45 -6.33 -0.68 9.46
C GLY A 45 -7.33 -0.98 8.37
N VAL A 46 -7.35 -0.17 7.29
CA VAL A 46 -8.27 -0.45 6.18
C VAL A 46 -7.69 -1.50 5.26
N ARG A 47 -8.57 -2.25 4.61
CA ARG A 47 -8.16 -3.16 3.56
C ARG A 47 -7.89 -2.38 2.27
N ALA A 48 -6.84 -2.78 1.59
CA ALA A 48 -6.46 -2.13 0.35
C ALA A 48 -5.93 -3.16 -0.64
N VAL A 49 -5.95 -2.80 -1.89
CA VAL A 49 -5.45 -3.64 -2.98
C VAL A 49 -4.54 -2.80 -3.86
N GLY A 50 -3.48 -3.41 -4.34
CA GLY A 50 -2.56 -2.76 -5.27
C GLY A 50 -1.81 -3.80 -6.07
N HIS A 51 -0.72 -3.39 -6.69
CA HIS A 51 0.11 -4.27 -7.51
C HIS A 51 1.53 -4.28 -6.96
N ARG A 52 2.13 -5.47 -6.95
CA ARG A 52 3.51 -5.62 -6.51
C ARG A 52 4.45 -5.02 -7.54
N SER A 53 5.45 -4.31 -7.06
CA SER A 53 6.50 -3.75 -7.88
C SER A 53 7.82 -3.90 -7.13
N VAL A 54 8.92 -4.01 -7.87
CA VAL A 54 10.25 -4.03 -7.26
C VAL A 54 10.77 -2.60 -7.27
N GLY A 55 11.04 -2.07 -6.08
CA GLY A 55 11.56 -0.72 -5.94
C GLY A 55 13.04 -0.63 -6.29
N ARG A 56 13.56 0.60 -6.23
CA ARG A 56 14.93 0.92 -6.62
C ARG A 56 15.98 0.08 -5.94
N LEU A 57 15.79 -0.22 -4.69
CA LEU A 57 16.77 -0.95 -3.87
C LEU A 57 16.47 -2.43 -3.81
N GLY A 58 15.64 -2.95 -4.72
CA GLY A 58 15.24 -4.33 -4.70
C GLY A 58 14.19 -4.65 -3.64
N ARG A 59 13.67 -3.64 -2.97
CA ARG A 59 12.65 -3.80 -1.94
C ARG A 59 11.27 -3.98 -2.58
N ASP A 60 10.49 -4.93 -2.07
CA ASP A 60 9.13 -5.13 -2.53
C ASP A 60 8.27 -3.91 -2.18
N GLU A 61 7.58 -3.39 -3.18
CA GLU A 61 6.70 -2.24 -3.03
C GLU A 61 5.34 -2.57 -3.62
N VAL A 62 4.33 -1.83 -3.18
CA VAL A 62 3.00 -1.91 -3.78
C VAL A 62 2.66 -0.55 -4.40
N VAL A 63 2.08 -0.60 -5.60
CA VAL A 63 1.73 0.59 -6.38
C VAL A 63 0.25 0.55 -6.73
N ASP A 64 -0.31 1.68 -7.15
CA ASP A 64 -1.71 1.80 -7.56
C ASP A 64 -2.66 1.28 -6.48
N ILE A 65 -2.50 1.81 -5.27
CA ILE A 65 -3.23 1.34 -4.10
C ILE A 65 -4.62 1.93 -4.08
N ARG A 66 -5.61 1.06 -3.86
CA ARG A 66 -7.02 1.46 -3.74
C ARG A 66 -7.58 0.88 -2.46
N VAL A 67 -8.28 1.71 -1.69
CA VAL A 67 -9.00 1.24 -0.52
C VAL A 67 -10.13 0.34 -0.98
N GLN A 68 -10.23 -0.83 -0.37
CA GLN A 68 -11.30 -1.76 -0.68
C GLN A 68 -12.53 -1.43 0.14
N SER A 69 -13.64 -1.18 -0.55
CA SER A 69 -14.91 -0.96 0.12
C SER A 69 -15.48 -2.29 0.57
N THR A 70 -16.08 -2.29 1.76
CA THR A 70 -16.68 -3.50 2.35
C THR A 70 -18.19 -3.39 2.42
N ASP A 71 -18.82 -2.80 1.48
CA ASP A 71 -20.26 -2.69 1.46
C ASP A 71 -20.93 -4.03 1.16
#